data_d88078113ed71b87d5df5234d0652248
#
_entry.id   d88078113ed71b87d5df5234d0652248
#
_cell.length_a   1.000
_cell.length_b   1.000
_cell.length_c   1.000
_cell.angle_alpha   90.00
_cell.angle_beta   90.00
_cell.angle_gamma   90.00
#
_symmetry.space_group_name_H-M   'P 1'
#
loop_
_entity.id
_entity.type
_entity.pdbx_description
1 polymer ?
#
loop_
_entity_poly.entity_id
_entity_poly.type
_entity_poly.pdbx_seq_one_letter_code
_entity_poly.pdbx_strand_id
1 'polypeptide(L)'
;RYEWKCNALNLRSRNSAQRLGFSYEGVFRQMAIVKGQNRDTAWFALIDKEWKKVEDCFKKFLSSSNFDKQGRPIVSLSALTKPLLYKLDNLDCS
;
A
#
# COMPACT_ATOMS: atom_id res chain seq x y z
N ARG A 1 -2.96 8.84 -12.18
CA ARG A 1 -2.14 7.76 -11.64
C ARG A 1 -1.28 8.28 -10.51
N TYR A 2 -1.38 7.65 -9.35
CA TYR A 2 -0.53 7.95 -8.21
C TYR A 2 0.47 6.81 -8.04
N GLU A 3 1.71 7.15 -7.72
CA GLU A 3 2.76 6.17 -7.54
C GLU A 3 3.36 6.26 -6.14
N TRP A 4 3.74 5.10 -5.62
CA TRP A 4 4.44 4.97 -4.34
C TRP A 4 5.71 4.20 -4.59
N LYS A 5 6.84 4.76 -4.20
CA LYS A 5 8.15 4.15 -4.38
C LYS A 5 8.88 4.12 -3.05
N CYS A 6 9.54 3.00 -2.76
CA CYS A 6 10.36 2.91 -1.57
C CYS A 6 11.48 1.90 -1.77
N ASN A 7 12.45 1.92 -0.87
CA ASN A 7 13.47 0.88 -0.82
C ASN A 7 12.79 -0.48 -0.64
N ALA A 8 13.16 -1.47 -1.46
CA ALA A 8 12.56 -2.80 -1.41
C ALA A 8 12.72 -3.47 -0.04
N LEU A 9 13.74 -3.08 0.74
CA LEU A 9 13.94 -3.59 2.09
C LEU A 9 13.02 -2.94 3.13
N ASN A 10 12.32 -1.86 2.78
CA ASN A 10 11.45 -1.16 3.70
C ASN A 10 10.07 -1.82 3.71
N LEU A 11 9.95 -2.90 4.47
CA LEU A 11 8.70 -3.67 4.53
C LEU A 11 7.54 -2.88 5.11
N ARG A 12 7.82 -1.98 6.05
CA ARG A 12 6.78 -1.12 6.64
C ARG A 12 6.15 -0.22 5.58
N SER A 13 6.96 0.40 4.73
CA SER A 13 6.48 1.25 3.64
C SER A 13 5.72 0.43 2.60
N ARG A 14 6.21 -0.76 2.27
CA ARG A 14 5.54 -1.66 1.33
C ARG A 14 4.15 -2.06 1.84
N ASN A 15 4.05 -2.40 3.12
CA ASN A 15 2.76 -2.71 3.75
C ASN A 15 1.83 -1.50 3.77
N SER A 16 2.36 -0.31 4.06
CA SER A 16 1.58 0.92 4.09
C SER A 16 0.97 1.25 2.74
N ALA A 17 1.72 1.07 1.66
CA ALA A 17 1.23 1.30 0.31
C ALA A 17 0.00 0.43 0.02
N GLN A 18 0.07 -0.85 0.33
CA GLN A 18 -1.03 -1.76 0.10
C GLN A 18 -2.24 -1.43 0.98
N ARG A 19 -2.01 -1.08 2.24
CA ARG A 19 -3.08 -0.69 3.15
C ARG A 19 -3.84 0.52 2.64
N LEU A 20 -3.14 1.45 1.99
CA LEU A 20 -3.74 2.64 1.40
C LEU A 20 -4.37 2.38 0.02
N GLY A 21 -4.33 1.15 -0.45
CA GLY A 21 -5.00 0.77 -1.70
C GLY A 21 -4.12 0.82 -2.93
N PHE A 22 -2.82 1.00 -2.78
CA PHE A 22 -1.88 0.98 -3.90
C PHE A 22 -1.55 -0.47 -4.25
N SER A 23 -1.73 -0.83 -5.52
CA SER A 23 -1.39 -2.17 -5.99
C SER A 23 0.09 -2.30 -6.27
N TYR A 24 0.63 -3.48 -5.98
CA TYR A 24 2.04 -3.79 -6.21
C TYR A 24 2.33 -3.87 -7.72
N GLU A 25 3.37 -3.18 -8.18
CA GLU A 25 3.81 -3.21 -9.57
C GLU A 25 5.05 -4.07 -9.76
N GLY A 26 5.95 -4.06 -8.80
CA GLY A 26 7.17 -4.86 -8.88
C GLY A 26 8.35 -4.19 -8.20
N VAL A 27 9.50 -4.85 -8.29
CA VAL A 27 10.76 -4.31 -7.77
C VAL A 27 11.71 -4.04 -8.94
N PHE A 28 12.20 -2.81 -9.03
CA PHE A 28 13.25 -2.44 -9.96
C PHE A 28 14.58 -2.62 -9.27
N ARG A 29 15.37 -3.55 -9.79
CA ARG A 29 16.67 -3.86 -9.19
C ARG A 29 17.68 -2.78 -9.52
N GLN A 30 18.50 -2.40 -8.53
CA GLN A 30 19.60 -1.45 -8.71
C GLN A 30 19.17 -0.14 -9.35
N MET A 31 17.95 0.32 -9.00
CA MET A 31 17.37 1.53 -9.55
C MET A 31 18.13 2.79 -9.17
N ALA A 32 18.80 2.76 -8.00
CA ALA A 32 19.55 3.91 -7.49
C ALA A 32 20.76 3.44 -6.72
N ILE A 33 21.75 4.35 -6.59
CA ILE A 33 22.90 4.14 -5.73
C ILE A 33 22.78 5.12 -4.56
N VAL A 34 22.76 4.58 -3.33
CA VAL A 34 22.66 5.36 -2.12
C VAL A 34 23.83 5.00 -1.22
N LYS A 35 24.66 5.98 -0.86
CA LYS A 35 25.84 5.80 -0.03
C LYS A 35 26.77 4.72 -0.58
N GLY A 36 26.94 4.67 -1.90
CA GLY A 36 27.81 3.72 -2.56
C GLY A 36 27.26 2.32 -2.72
N GLN A 37 25.99 2.09 -2.35
CA GLN A 37 25.35 0.79 -2.49
C GLN A 37 24.17 0.85 -3.45
N ASN A 38 24.00 -0.22 -4.23
CA ASN A 38 22.83 -0.33 -5.11
C ASN A 38 21.57 -0.49 -4.28
N ARG A 39 20.49 0.11 -4.77
CA ARG A 39 19.19 0.08 -4.12
C ARG A 39 18.15 -0.48 -5.06
N ASP A 40 17.47 -1.54 -4.62
CA ASP A 40 16.27 -2.03 -5.29
C ASP A 40 15.07 -1.17 -4.84
N THR A 41 14.21 -0.83 -5.77
CA THR A 41 13.07 0.03 -5.50
C THR A 41 11.77 -0.74 -5.75
N ALA A 42 10.93 -0.81 -4.73
CA ALA A 42 9.58 -1.36 -4.85
C ALA A 42 8.64 -0.27 -5.33
N TRP A 43 7.80 -0.62 -6.31
CA TRP A 43 6.86 0.29 -6.95
C TRP A 43 5.44 -0.18 -6.72
N PHE A 44 4.57 0.79 -6.42
CA PHE A 44 3.13 0.58 -6.26
C PHE A 44 2.41 1.68 -7.01
N ALA A 45 1.18 1.42 -7.43
CA ALA A 45 0.40 2.42 -8.16
C ALA A 45 -1.07 2.32 -7.82
N LEU A 46 -1.74 3.45 -7.92
CA LEU A 46 -3.19 3.58 -7.83
C LEU A 46 -3.65 4.33 -9.07
N ILE A 47 -4.41 3.66 -9.94
CA ILE A 47 -4.90 4.25 -11.17
C ILE A 47 -6.33 4.78 -10.98
N ASP A 48 -6.77 5.65 -11.89
CA ASP A 48 -8.06 6.34 -11.80
C ASP A 48 -9.23 5.37 -11.64
N LYS A 49 -9.20 4.25 -12.36
CA LYS A 49 -10.27 3.25 -12.31
C LYS A 49 -10.45 2.64 -10.93
N GLU A 50 -9.38 2.62 -10.14
CA GLU A 50 -9.37 2.01 -8.80
C GLU A 50 -9.70 3.01 -7.71
N TRP A 51 -9.49 4.31 -7.96
CA TRP A 51 -9.59 5.34 -6.94
C TRP A 51 -10.97 5.37 -6.27
N LYS A 52 -12.03 5.28 -7.05
CA LYS A 52 -13.39 5.39 -6.50
C LYS A 52 -13.66 4.31 -5.43
N LYS A 53 -13.26 3.09 -5.72
CA LYS A 53 -13.45 1.96 -4.79
C LYS A 53 -12.59 2.12 -3.54
N VAL A 54 -11.35 2.59 -3.72
CA VAL A 54 -10.44 2.83 -2.60
C VAL A 54 -10.96 3.98 -1.74
N GLU A 55 -11.48 5.04 -2.36
CA GLU A 55 -12.10 6.15 -1.63
C GLU A 55 -13.27 5.66 -0.78
N ASP A 56 -14.11 4.77 -1.31
CA ASP A 56 -15.21 4.20 -0.55
C ASP A 56 -14.71 3.40 0.66
N CYS A 57 -13.58 2.69 0.50
CA CYS A 57 -12.95 1.99 1.62
C CYS A 57 -12.51 2.95 2.70
N PHE A 58 -11.92 4.10 2.34
CA PHE A 58 -11.52 5.11 3.30
C PHE A 58 -12.73 5.67 4.05
N LYS A 59 -13.82 5.94 3.34
CA LYS A 59 -15.04 6.44 3.97
C LYS A 59 -15.60 5.43 4.97
N LYS A 60 -15.62 4.14 4.63
CA LYS A 60 -16.06 3.09 5.53
C LYS A 60 -15.15 2.98 6.75
N PHE A 61 -13.84 3.02 6.54
CA PHE A 61 -12.86 2.92 7.61
C PHE A 61 -13.01 4.08 8.61
N LEU A 62 -13.19 5.30 8.10
CA LEU A 62 -13.28 6.51 8.93
C LEU A 62 -14.68 6.75 9.49
N SER A 63 -15.65 5.92 9.14
CA SER A 63 -17.00 6.02 9.68
C SER A 63 -17.00 5.83 11.19
N SER A 64 -17.78 6.64 11.92
CA SER A 64 -17.88 6.53 13.37
C SER A 64 -18.37 5.14 13.82
N SER A 65 -19.16 4.48 12.99
CA SER A 65 -19.65 3.12 13.29
C SER A 65 -18.56 2.05 13.22
N ASN A 66 -17.39 2.39 12.64
CA ASN A 66 -16.27 1.46 12.54
C ASN A 66 -15.33 1.51 13.75
N PHE A 67 -15.66 2.28 14.78
CA PHE A 67 -14.81 2.39 15.96
C PHE A 67 -15.57 1.93 17.20
N ASP A 68 -14.87 1.19 18.08
CA ASP A 68 -15.45 0.73 19.32
C ASP A 68 -15.38 1.84 20.39
N LYS A 69 -15.80 1.50 21.63
CA LYS A 69 -15.82 2.48 22.73
C LYS A 69 -14.44 3.00 23.10
N GLN A 70 -13.38 2.25 22.79
CA GLN A 70 -12.01 2.64 23.05
C GLN A 70 -11.38 3.38 21.86
N GLY A 71 -12.14 3.65 20.79
CA GLY A 71 -11.65 4.33 19.62
C GLY A 71 -10.84 3.43 18.67
N ARG A 72 -10.93 2.11 18.80
CA ARG A 72 -10.24 1.16 17.93
C ARG A 72 -11.09 0.80 16.74
N PRO A 73 -10.51 0.66 15.54
CA PRO A 73 -11.27 0.24 14.36
C PRO A 73 -11.81 -1.18 14.55
N ILE A 74 -13.08 -1.38 14.22
CA ILE A 74 -13.69 -2.70 14.20
C ILE A 74 -13.20 -3.49 13.00
N VAL A 75 -13.16 -2.81 11.81
CA VAL A 75 -12.62 -3.38 10.59
C VAL A 75 -11.38 -2.57 10.20
N SER A 76 -10.26 -3.26 9.94
CA SER A 76 -9.02 -2.59 9.56
C SER A 76 -9.10 -2.07 8.13
N LEU A 77 -8.33 -1.03 7.82
CA LEU A 77 -8.26 -0.50 6.46
C LEU A 77 -7.71 -1.56 5.50
N SER A 78 -6.73 -2.36 5.93
CA SER A 78 -6.21 -3.45 5.10
C SER A 78 -7.29 -4.46 4.71
N ALA A 79 -8.20 -4.79 5.62
CA ALA A 79 -9.29 -5.71 5.32
C ALA A 79 -10.22 -5.16 4.25
N LEU A 80 -10.39 -3.83 4.20
CA LEU A 80 -11.24 -3.18 3.21
C LEU A 80 -10.55 -3.01 1.85
N THR A 81 -9.26 -2.70 1.84
CA THR A 81 -8.54 -2.38 0.59
C THR A 81 -7.94 -3.61 -0.08
N LYS A 82 -7.50 -4.61 0.69
CA LYS A 82 -6.81 -5.77 0.13
C LYS A 82 -7.56 -6.46 -1.01
N PRO A 83 -8.89 -6.69 -0.92
CA PRO A 83 -9.62 -7.31 -2.02
C PRO A 83 -9.64 -6.49 -3.30
N LEU A 84 -9.35 -5.19 -3.25
CA LEU A 84 -9.38 -4.29 -4.40
C LEU A 84 -8.04 -4.20 -5.11
N LEU A 85 -6.97 -4.71 -4.52
CA LEU A 85 -5.64 -4.61 -5.09
C LEU A 85 -5.53 -5.47 -6.34
N TYR A 86 -4.99 -4.88 -7.41
CA TYR A 86 -4.75 -5.59 -8.65
C TYR A 86 -3.72 -6.71 -8.47
N LYS A 87 -2.67 -6.43 -7.70
CA LYS A 87 -1.60 -7.38 -7.41
C LYS A 87 -1.11 -7.17 -5.99
N LEU A 88 -0.95 -8.26 -5.26
CA LEU A 88 -0.43 -8.23 -3.89
C LEU A 88 1.09 -8.32 -3.90
N ASP A 89 1.70 -7.58 -2.98
CA ASP A 89 3.13 -7.66 -2.71
C ASP A 89 3.36 -8.82 -1.75
N ASN A 90 4.20 -9.77 -2.12
CA ASN A 90 4.57 -10.89 -1.26
C ASN A 90 5.63 -10.50 -0.23
N LEU A 91 6.10 -9.25 -0.27
CA LEU A 91 7.13 -8.73 0.62
C LEU A 91 8.46 -9.45 0.49
N ASP A 92 8.72 -10.06 -0.66
CA ASP A 92 9.98 -10.71 -0.97
C ASP A 92 11.00 -9.62 -1.36
N CYS A 93 12.16 -9.64 -0.71
CA CYS A 93 13.23 -8.66 -0.93
C CYS A 93 14.32 -9.17 -1.87
N SER A 94 14.24 -10.41 -2.30
CA SER A 94 15.27 -11.03 -3.14
C SER A 94 15.14 -10.71 -4.62
#